data_31c6193acccff3f8984c417e1f6ce139
#
_entry.id   31c6193acccff3f8984c417e1f6ce139
#
_cell.length_a   1.000
_cell.length_b   1.000
_cell.length_c   1.000
_cell.angle_alpha   90.00
_cell.angle_beta   90.00
_cell.angle_gamma   90.00
#
_symmetry.space_group_name_H-M   'P 1'
#
loop_
_entity.id
_entity.type
_entity.pdbx_description
1 polymer ?
#
loop_
_entity_poly.entity_id
_entity_poly.type
_entity_poly.pdbx_seq_one_letter_code
_entity_poly.pdbx_strand_id
1 'polypeptide(L)'
;MSEEKTLIEGFESPINLKYSFAAGAATSKFLKEIRQGKIVGQRSNVTGLVSVPPRGACPISGTPTTEEVTLPETGTVVSFTIVHIPIPNAPVKPPFIVANIVLDESDQTFIHLVSECDNEKLQIGERVKAVWKDEAEWDLTLENIKYFVPTGEPALDLAELKAKRMKETEKYRHA
;
A
#
# COMPACT_ATOMS: atom_id res chain seq x y z
N MET A 1 4.52 -18.46 -55.34
CA MET A 1 4.28 -19.23 -54.11
C MET A 1 4.58 -18.29 -52.96
N SER A 2 3.57 -17.78 -52.33
CA SER A 2 3.73 -16.97 -51.12
C SER A 2 4.02 -17.91 -49.95
N GLU A 3 5.19 -17.77 -49.33
CA GLU A 3 5.46 -18.40 -48.04
C GLU A 3 4.45 -17.88 -47.02
N GLU A 4 3.56 -18.77 -46.62
CA GLU A 4 2.66 -18.53 -45.52
C GLU A 4 3.50 -18.38 -44.24
N LYS A 5 3.70 -17.14 -43.76
CA LYS A 5 4.36 -16.88 -42.47
C LYS A 5 3.51 -17.46 -41.38
N THR A 6 3.88 -18.68 -40.92
CA THR A 6 3.26 -19.28 -39.73
C THR A 6 3.62 -18.42 -38.52
N LEU A 7 2.64 -17.72 -37.97
CA LEU A 7 2.81 -16.97 -36.75
C LEU A 7 2.96 -17.93 -35.56
N ILE A 8 3.92 -17.66 -34.71
CA ILE A 8 4.04 -18.35 -33.42
C ILE A 8 2.98 -17.80 -32.50
N GLU A 9 1.96 -18.58 -32.17
CA GLU A 9 0.84 -18.16 -31.31
C GLU A 9 1.24 -18.10 -29.82
N GLY A 10 2.25 -18.85 -29.42
CA GLY A 10 2.79 -18.85 -28.06
C GLY A 10 3.86 -19.91 -27.84
N PHE A 11 4.55 -19.81 -26.75
CA PHE A 11 5.48 -20.83 -26.26
C PHE A 11 5.44 -20.88 -24.72
N GLU A 12 5.67 -22.05 -24.16
CA GLU A 12 5.79 -22.23 -22.71
C GLU A 12 7.19 -21.84 -22.24
N SER A 13 7.25 -20.95 -21.25
CA SER A 13 8.50 -20.55 -20.58
C SER A 13 8.36 -20.75 -19.07
N PRO A 14 8.58 -21.96 -18.54
CA PRO A 14 8.47 -22.21 -17.12
C PRO A 14 9.53 -21.45 -16.34
N ILE A 15 9.11 -20.66 -15.36
CA ILE A 15 10.01 -19.92 -14.46
C ILE A 15 9.75 -20.41 -13.03
N ASN A 16 10.79 -20.90 -12.37
CA ASN A 16 10.75 -21.30 -10.97
C ASN A 16 11.92 -20.65 -10.24
N LEU A 17 11.63 -19.59 -9.47
CA LEU A 17 12.61 -18.84 -8.68
C LEU A 17 12.42 -19.16 -7.20
N LYS A 18 13.48 -19.68 -6.57
CA LYS A 18 13.58 -19.81 -5.10
C LYS A 18 14.72 -18.95 -4.60
N TYR A 19 14.40 -17.97 -3.79
CA TYR A 19 15.40 -17.09 -3.19
C TYR A 19 15.01 -16.68 -1.78
N SER A 20 15.99 -16.27 -0.99
CA SER A 20 15.78 -15.63 0.30
C SER A 20 16.45 -14.26 0.30
N PHE A 21 15.90 -13.32 1.03
CA PHE A 21 16.47 -11.99 1.18
C PHE A 21 16.33 -11.52 2.63
N ALA A 22 17.24 -10.64 3.07
CA ALA A 22 17.13 -10.00 4.37
C ALA A 22 16.19 -8.79 4.27
N ALA A 23 15.23 -8.71 5.16
CA ALA A 23 14.26 -7.61 5.17
C ALA A 23 14.88 -6.23 5.50
N GLY A 24 16.09 -6.22 6.10
CA GLY A 24 16.73 -5.02 6.59
C GLY A 24 16.08 -4.49 7.88
N ALA A 25 16.69 -3.48 8.51
CA ALA A 25 16.29 -3.00 9.83
C ALA A 25 14.88 -2.35 9.80
N ALA A 26 14.62 -1.46 8.83
CA ALA A 26 13.37 -0.72 8.72
C ALA A 26 12.16 -1.65 8.51
N THR A 27 12.26 -2.55 7.52
CA THR A 27 11.18 -3.51 7.23
C THR A 27 11.00 -4.51 8.36
N SER A 28 12.08 -5.00 8.98
CA SER A 28 11.98 -5.93 10.12
C SER A 28 11.24 -5.30 11.29
N LYS A 29 11.51 -4.02 11.58
CA LYS A 29 10.80 -3.30 12.64
C LYS A 29 9.35 -3.10 12.29
N PHE A 30 9.05 -2.64 11.08
CA PHE A 30 7.69 -2.47 10.59
C PHE A 30 6.86 -3.75 10.77
N LEU A 31 7.38 -4.91 10.35
CA LEU A 31 6.68 -6.19 10.49
C LEU A 31 6.45 -6.59 11.96
N LYS A 32 7.39 -6.25 12.86
CA LYS A 32 7.20 -6.46 14.29
C LYS A 32 6.08 -5.60 14.87
N GLU A 33 5.97 -4.33 14.43
CA GLU A 33 4.90 -3.43 14.85
C GLU A 33 3.53 -3.85 14.27
N ILE A 34 3.49 -4.27 13.00
CA ILE A 34 2.28 -4.85 12.37
C ILE A 34 1.78 -6.07 13.14
N ARG A 35 2.68 -6.92 13.64
CA ARG A 35 2.32 -8.06 14.51
C ARG A 35 1.72 -7.62 15.86
N GLN A 36 1.86 -6.37 16.23
CA GLN A 36 1.27 -5.78 17.43
C GLN A 36 0.04 -4.90 17.14
N GLY A 37 -0.50 -4.97 15.92
CA GLY A 37 -1.64 -4.16 15.49
C GLY A 37 -1.31 -2.68 15.28
N LYS A 38 -0.05 -2.34 14.98
CA LYS A 38 0.39 -0.95 14.77
C LYS A 38 0.93 -0.76 13.38
N ILE A 39 0.49 0.28 12.71
CA ILE A 39 1.06 0.72 11.45
C ILE A 39 2.07 1.83 11.74
N VAL A 40 3.34 1.60 11.41
CA VAL A 40 4.43 2.55 11.68
C VAL A 40 5.07 2.99 10.38
N GLY A 41 5.18 4.29 10.17
CA GLY A 41 5.96 4.90 9.10
C GLY A 41 7.30 5.43 9.59
N GLN A 42 8.11 5.94 8.68
CA GLN A 42 9.33 6.68 9.00
C GLN A 42 9.34 8.05 8.33
N ARG A 43 9.69 9.08 9.10
CA ARG A 43 9.78 10.46 8.66
C ARG A 43 11.18 10.80 8.17
N SER A 44 11.25 11.51 7.06
CA SER A 44 12.48 12.14 6.59
C SER A 44 12.71 13.47 7.33
N ASN A 45 13.88 13.63 7.94
CA ASN A 45 14.29 14.88 8.58
C ASN A 45 14.63 15.99 7.57
N VAL A 46 14.78 15.67 6.30
CA VAL A 46 15.09 16.65 5.23
C VAL A 46 13.81 17.13 4.55
N THR A 47 12.92 16.21 4.19
CA THR A 47 11.69 16.55 3.45
C THR A 47 10.44 16.64 4.32
N GLY A 48 10.49 16.13 5.55
CA GLY A 48 9.34 15.99 6.45
C GLY A 48 8.36 14.88 6.06
N LEU A 49 8.55 14.24 4.92
CA LEU A 49 7.63 13.22 4.38
C LEU A 49 7.71 11.92 5.18
N VAL A 50 6.55 11.30 5.38
CA VAL A 50 6.40 10.02 6.07
C VAL A 50 6.18 8.90 5.06
N SER A 51 7.07 7.90 5.08
CA SER A 51 7.00 6.70 4.23
C SER A 51 6.38 5.54 4.97
N VAL A 52 5.45 4.83 4.35
CA VAL A 52 4.85 3.57 4.83
C VAL A 52 4.64 2.61 3.65
N PRO A 53 5.09 1.36 3.72
CA PRO A 53 6.05 0.81 4.67
C PRO A 53 7.39 1.58 4.69
N PRO A 54 8.09 1.63 5.83
CA PRO A 54 9.37 2.34 5.92
C PRO A 54 10.46 1.63 5.10
N ARG A 55 11.30 2.42 4.43
CA ARG A 55 12.38 1.92 3.56
C ARG A 55 13.78 2.15 4.14
N GLY A 56 13.87 2.85 5.27
CA GLY A 56 15.15 3.22 5.90
C GLY A 56 15.84 4.41 5.24
N ALA A 57 15.35 4.88 4.09
CA ALA A 57 15.85 6.06 3.40
C ALA A 57 14.70 6.84 2.74
N CYS A 58 14.85 8.15 2.67
CA CYS A 58 13.90 9.03 1.97
C CYS A 58 14.00 8.84 0.46
N PRO A 59 12.90 8.58 -0.25
CA PRO A 59 12.92 8.34 -1.69
C PRO A 59 13.27 9.60 -2.51
N ILE A 60 13.17 10.78 -1.92
CA ILE A 60 13.46 12.04 -2.59
C ILE A 60 14.90 12.50 -2.35
N SER A 61 15.35 12.51 -1.08
CA SER A 61 16.68 13.03 -0.72
C SER A 61 17.75 11.94 -0.61
N GLY A 62 17.37 10.67 -0.57
CA GLY A 62 18.29 9.55 -0.33
C GLY A 62 18.85 9.47 1.10
N THR A 63 18.50 10.42 1.97
CA THR A 63 19.00 10.45 3.35
C THR A 63 18.32 9.38 4.21
N PRO A 64 19.02 8.84 5.24
CA PRO A 64 18.42 7.89 6.17
C PRO A 64 17.17 8.46 6.86
N THR A 65 16.16 7.62 7.05
CA THR A 65 14.94 7.93 7.81
C THR A 65 14.95 7.11 9.10
N THR A 66 14.97 7.76 10.26
CA THR A 66 15.07 7.09 11.57
C THR A 66 13.94 7.46 12.52
N GLU A 67 13.26 8.59 12.29
CA GLU A 67 12.11 9.01 13.10
C GLU A 67 10.89 8.16 12.79
N GLU A 68 10.39 7.47 13.77
CA GLU A 68 9.19 6.65 13.65
C GLU A 68 7.93 7.44 13.94
N VAL A 69 6.90 7.15 13.13
CA VAL A 69 5.57 7.76 13.25
C VAL A 69 4.54 6.65 13.26
N THR A 70 3.78 6.52 14.35
CA THR A 70 2.61 5.64 14.38
C THR A 70 1.50 6.29 13.59
N LEU A 71 0.95 5.57 12.63
CA LEU A 71 -0.06 6.04 11.71
C LEU A 71 -1.45 5.58 12.14
N PRO A 72 -2.50 6.38 11.88
CA PRO A 72 -3.89 5.93 11.99
C PRO A 72 -4.17 4.76 11.03
N GLU A 73 -5.20 4.00 11.36
CA GLU A 73 -5.71 2.90 10.54
C GLU A 73 -6.59 3.39 9.38
N THR A 74 -6.82 4.68 9.29
CA THR A 74 -7.64 5.33 8.26
C THR A 74 -6.80 5.90 7.14
N GLY A 75 -7.42 6.06 5.97
CA GLY A 75 -6.74 6.61 4.80
C GLY A 75 -7.73 6.98 3.70
N THR A 76 -7.18 7.41 2.58
CA THR A 76 -7.94 7.86 1.40
C THR A 76 -7.51 7.07 0.18
N VAL A 77 -8.47 6.56 -0.58
CA VAL A 77 -8.24 5.90 -1.87
C VAL A 77 -7.81 6.95 -2.90
N VAL A 78 -6.61 6.79 -3.46
CA VAL A 78 -6.09 7.72 -4.48
C VAL A 78 -6.13 7.15 -5.89
N SER A 79 -6.15 5.83 -6.01
CA SER A 79 -6.44 5.11 -7.24
C SER A 79 -6.81 3.66 -6.90
N PHE A 80 -7.49 2.97 -7.79
CA PHE A 80 -7.81 1.55 -7.61
C PHE A 80 -8.01 0.85 -8.95
N THR A 81 -8.04 -0.48 -8.89
CA THR A 81 -8.44 -1.34 -10.00
C THR A 81 -9.39 -2.43 -9.51
N ILE A 82 -10.34 -2.80 -10.35
CA ILE A 82 -11.21 -3.96 -10.13
C ILE A 82 -10.63 -5.12 -10.93
N VAL A 83 -10.22 -6.16 -10.24
CA VAL A 83 -9.63 -7.36 -10.86
C VAL A 83 -10.73 -8.33 -11.20
N HIS A 84 -10.95 -8.58 -12.49
CA HIS A 84 -11.96 -9.52 -13.00
C HIS A 84 -11.36 -10.86 -13.44
N ILE A 85 -10.05 -10.90 -13.72
CA ILE A 85 -9.37 -12.07 -14.24
C ILE A 85 -8.86 -12.93 -13.08
N PRO A 86 -9.19 -14.23 -13.02
CA PRO A 86 -8.67 -15.10 -12.00
C PRO A 86 -7.14 -15.28 -12.16
N ILE A 87 -6.41 -15.12 -11.07
CA ILE A 87 -4.97 -15.35 -10.98
C ILE A 87 -4.76 -16.70 -10.29
N PRO A 88 -3.97 -17.64 -10.85
CA PRO A 88 -3.67 -18.89 -10.18
C PRO A 88 -3.10 -18.67 -8.77
N ASN A 89 -3.64 -19.38 -7.79
CA ASN A 89 -3.25 -19.29 -6.37
C ASN A 89 -3.51 -17.92 -5.69
N ALA A 90 -4.33 -17.05 -6.28
CA ALA A 90 -4.73 -15.82 -5.60
C ALA A 90 -5.57 -16.14 -4.35
N PRO A 91 -5.33 -15.47 -3.22
CA PRO A 91 -6.08 -15.69 -1.97
C PRO A 91 -7.53 -15.21 -2.06
N VAL A 92 -7.85 -14.36 -3.04
CA VAL A 92 -9.16 -13.75 -3.22
C VAL A 92 -9.71 -14.08 -4.61
N LYS A 93 -10.99 -14.43 -4.67
CA LYS A 93 -11.68 -14.71 -5.95
C LYS A 93 -12.17 -13.42 -6.59
N PRO A 94 -12.03 -13.26 -7.94
CA PRO A 94 -12.57 -12.12 -8.64
C PRO A 94 -14.13 -12.10 -8.60
N PRO A 95 -14.77 -10.91 -8.73
CA PRO A 95 -14.11 -9.60 -8.78
C PRO A 95 -13.68 -9.09 -7.41
N PHE A 96 -12.50 -8.45 -7.31
CA PHE A 96 -12.03 -7.82 -6.10
C PHE A 96 -11.30 -6.50 -6.41
N ILE A 97 -11.21 -5.62 -5.43
CA ILE A 97 -10.57 -4.31 -5.57
C ILE A 97 -9.18 -4.33 -4.94
N VAL A 98 -8.20 -3.83 -5.69
CA VAL A 98 -6.88 -3.44 -5.18
C VAL A 98 -6.76 -1.93 -5.30
N ALA A 99 -6.47 -1.25 -4.20
CA ALA A 99 -6.38 0.20 -4.15
C ALA A 99 -5.00 0.68 -3.68
N ASN A 100 -4.59 1.83 -4.20
CA ASN A 100 -3.56 2.65 -3.61
C ASN A 100 -4.23 3.57 -2.59
N ILE A 101 -3.85 3.44 -1.34
CA ILE A 101 -4.40 4.16 -0.20
C ILE A 101 -3.31 5.03 0.39
N VAL A 102 -3.55 6.31 0.57
CA VAL A 102 -2.70 7.19 1.38
C VAL A 102 -3.27 7.15 2.79
N LEU A 103 -2.53 6.54 3.71
CA LEU A 103 -2.91 6.54 5.13
C LEU A 103 -2.80 7.96 5.69
N ASP A 104 -3.65 8.27 6.63
CA ASP A 104 -3.60 9.56 7.31
C ASP A 104 -2.22 9.76 7.93
N GLU A 105 -1.70 10.97 7.86
CA GLU A 105 -0.34 11.35 8.28
C GLU A 105 0.81 10.71 7.47
N SER A 106 0.52 9.95 6.40
CA SER A 106 1.53 9.45 5.47
C SER A 106 1.57 10.27 4.17
N ASP A 107 2.63 10.07 3.39
CA ASP A 107 2.86 10.76 2.12
C ASP A 107 3.13 9.78 0.96
N GLN A 108 3.02 8.49 1.23
CA GLN A 108 3.15 7.44 0.23
C GLN A 108 1.91 6.55 0.19
N THR A 109 1.68 5.96 -0.97
CA THR A 109 0.58 5.03 -1.15
C THR A 109 0.89 3.67 -0.52
N PHE A 110 -0.10 3.12 0.15
CA PHE A 110 -0.13 1.79 0.70
C PHE A 110 -1.06 0.93 -0.15
N ILE A 111 -0.54 -0.08 -0.83
CA ILE A 111 -1.34 -0.93 -1.71
C ILE A 111 -2.01 -2.01 -0.89
N HIS A 112 -3.35 -2.09 -0.95
CA HIS A 112 -4.10 -3.11 -0.25
C HIS A 112 -5.45 -3.42 -0.91
N LEU A 113 -6.11 -4.49 -0.44
CA LEU A 113 -7.48 -4.83 -0.82
C LEU A 113 -8.46 -3.84 -0.20
N VAL A 114 -9.52 -3.52 -0.94
CA VAL A 114 -10.74 -2.87 -0.41
C VAL A 114 -11.89 -3.86 -0.58
N SER A 115 -12.69 -4.03 0.47
CA SER A 115 -13.78 -5.01 0.51
C SER A 115 -15.01 -4.46 1.25
N GLU A 116 -16.04 -5.28 1.39
CA GLU A 116 -17.31 -4.94 2.04
C GLU A 116 -18.01 -3.72 1.42
N CYS A 117 -17.79 -3.51 0.12
CA CYS A 117 -18.48 -2.48 -0.66
C CYS A 117 -18.85 -3.02 -2.05
N ASP A 118 -19.73 -2.30 -2.72
CA ASP A 118 -20.01 -2.55 -4.13
C ASP A 118 -18.80 -2.08 -4.96
N ASN A 119 -18.19 -3.00 -5.70
CA ASN A 119 -16.99 -2.72 -6.48
C ASN A 119 -17.19 -1.59 -7.49
N GLU A 120 -18.41 -1.45 -8.04
CA GLU A 120 -18.75 -0.42 -9.03
C GLU A 120 -19.00 0.97 -8.42
N LYS A 121 -19.09 1.06 -7.07
CA LYS A 121 -19.41 2.30 -6.37
C LYS A 121 -18.21 2.92 -5.66
N LEU A 122 -17.09 2.22 -5.55
CA LEU A 122 -15.89 2.80 -4.95
C LEU A 122 -15.43 4.00 -5.77
N GLN A 123 -15.04 5.08 -5.10
CA GLN A 123 -14.59 6.32 -5.72
C GLN A 123 -13.18 6.70 -5.31
N ILE A 124 -12.50 7.45 -6.18
CA ILE A 124 -11.27 8.15 -5.80
C ILE A 124 -11.64 9.22 -4.76
N GLY A 125 -10.84 9.34 -3.71
CA GLY A 125 -11.15 10.20 -2.57
C GLY A 125 -11.90 9.49 -1.45
N GLU A 126 -12.40 8.28 -1.67
CA GLU A 126 -13.13 7.50 -0.66
C GLU A 126 -12.29 7.31 0.60
N ARG A 127 -12.94 7.54 1.76
CA ARG A 127 -12.32 7.31 3.06
C ARG A 127 -12.46 5.85 3.45
N VAL A 128 -11.36 5.26 3.85
CA VAL A 128 -11.29 3.83 4.20
C VAL A 128 -10.60 3.61 5.55
N LYS A 129 -10.93 2.49 6.19
CA LYS A 129 -10.33 2.05 7.45
C LYS A 129 -9.85 0.61 7.32
N ALA A 130 -8.72 0.29 7.94
CA ALA A 130 -8.18 -1.05 8.01
C ALA A 130 -9.07 -1.98 8.85
N VAL A 131 -9.26 -3.20 8.36
CA VAL A 131 -9.87 -4.31 9.09
C VAL A 131 -8.78 -5.35 9.31
N TRP A 132 -8.52 -5.65 10.56
CA TRP A 132 -7.51 -6.61 10.97
C TRP A 132 -8.07 -8.03 11.04
N LYS A 133 -7.21 -9.02 10.88
CA LYS A 133 -7.51 -10.40 11.27
C LYS A 133 -7.62 -10.51 12.79
N ASP A 134 -8.12 -11.64 13.27
CA ASP A 134 -8.10 -11.93 14.70
C ASP A 134 -6.66 -11.90 15.23
N GLU A 135 -6.46 -11.33 16.42
CA GLU A 135 -5.12 -11.14 17.01
C GLU A 135 -4.35 -12.47 17.16
N ALA A 136 -5.05 -13.57 17.36
CA ALA A 136 -4.47 -14.91 17.43
C ALA A 136 -3.84 -15.39 16.11
N GLU A 137 -4.21 -14.78 14.99
CA GLU A 137 -3.67 -15.08 13.64
C GLU A 137 -2.53 -14.15 13.22
N TRP A 138 -2.18 -13.15 14.05
CA TRP A 138 -1.17 -12.17 13.66
C TRP A 138 0.23 -12.76 13.63
N ASP A 139 0.94 -12.47 12.53
CA ASP A 139 2.32 -12.87 12.31
C ASP A 139 3.14 -11.70 11.73
N LEU A 140 4.40 -11.93 11.37
CA LEU A 140 5.30 -10.97 10.75
C LEU A 140 4.96 -10.75 9.27
N THR A 141 3.73 -10.31 9.01
CA THR A 141 3.20 -10.12 7.65
C THR A 141 2.21 -8.96 7.58
N LEU A 142 2.13 -8.31 6.40
CA LEU A 142 1.10 -7.33 6.07
C LEU A 142 -0.30 -7.93 6.01
N GLU A 143 -0.42 -9.23 5.85
CA GLU A 143 -1.70 -9.93 5.81
C GLU A 143 -2.47 -9.91 7.13
N ASN A 144 -1.88 -9.38 8.22
CA ASN A 144 -2.60 -9.08 9.46
C ASN A 144 -3.69 -8.02 9.23
N ILE A 145 -3.47 -7.09 8.30
CA ILE A 145 -4.54 -6.27 7.76
C ILE A 145 -5.24 -7.11 6.69
N LYS A 146 -6.49 -7.47 6.94
CA LYS A 146 -7.27 -8.32 6.06
C LYS A 146 -7.68 -7.59 4.77
N TYR A 147 -8.18 -6.38 4.90
CA TYR A 147 -8.55 -5.44 3.83
C TYR A 147 -8.88 -4.07 4.45
N PHE A 148 -9.20 -3.12 3.60
CA PHE A 148 -9.79 -1.84 4.01
C PHE A 148 -11.28 -1.81 3.65
N VAL A 149 -12.07 -1.08 4.43
CA VAL A 149 -13.51 -0.87 4.17
C VAL A 149 -13.81 0.62 4.10
N PRO A 150 -14.76 1.07 3.26
CA PRO A 150 -15.26 2.44 3.27
C PRO A 150 -15.80 2.82 4.66
N THR A 151 -15.49 4.03 5.11
CA THR A 151 -15.99 4.55 6.41
C THR A 151 -17.40 5.15 6.32
N GLY A 152 -17.86 5.45 5.11
CA GLY A 152 -19.09 6.20 4.87
C GLY A 152 -18.94 7.71 5.04
N GLU A 153 -17.75 8.20 5.33
CA GLU A 153 -17.47 9.64 5.33
C GLU A 153 -17.45 10.18 3.90
N PRO A 154 -17.72 11.49 3.70
CA PRO A 154 -17.63 12.11 2.38
C PRO A 154 -16.24 11.92 1.76
N ALA A 155 -16.21 11.66 0.45
CA ALA A 155 -14.96 11.56 -0.30
C ALA A 155 -14.18 12.89 -0.23
N LEU A 156 -12.85 12.79 -0.12
CA LEU A 156 -11.97 13.96 -0.06
C LEU A 156 -11.47 14.36 -1.44
N ASP A 157 -11.31 15.67 -1.66
CA ASP A 157 -10.58 16.16 -2.82
C ASP A 157 -9.08 15.88 -2.65
N LEU A 158 -8.48 15.20 -3.63
CA LEU A 158 -7.07 14.81 -3.56
C LEU A 158 -6.11 16.01 -3.64
N ALA A 159 -6.50 17.10 -4.29
CA ALA A 159 -5.67 18.30 -4.35
C ALA A 159 -5.63 18.99 -3.00
N GLU A 160 -6.77 19.06 -2.30
CA GLU A 160 -6.86 19.58 -0.93
C GLU A 160 -6.09 18.71 0.05
N LEU A 161 -6.22 17.37 -0.05
CA LEU A 161 -5.46 16.43 0.77
C LEU A 161 -3.95 16.65 0.60
N LYS A 162 -3.48 16.75 -0.64
CA LYS A 162 -2.07 17.00 -0.96
C LYS A 162 -1.59 18.34 -0.40
N ALA A 163 -2.36 19.41 -0.58
CA ALA A 163 -2.01 20.74 -0.08
C ALA A 163 -1.94 20.76 1.46
N LYS A 164 -2.87 20.12 2.13
CA LYS A 164 -2.87 19.94 3.59
C LYS A 164 -1.59 19.24 4.04
N ARG A 165 -1.23 18.10 3.43
CA ARG A 165 -0.02 17.34 3.78
C ARG A 165 1.25 18.14 3.55
N MET A 166 1.36 18.86 2.42
CA MET A 166 2.51 19.73 2.16
C MET A 166 2.71 20.77 3.25
N LYS A 167 1.63 21.40 3.73
CA LYS A 167 1.68 22.38 4.82
C LYS A 167 2.08 21.74 6.16
N GLU A 168 1.54 20.57 6.47
CA GLU A 168 1.85 19.83 7.71
C GLU A 168 3.31 19.35 7.75
N THR A 169 3.89 18.93 6.63
CA THR A 169 5.27 18.46 6.56
C THR A 169 6.30 19.56 6.54
N GLU A 170 5.91 20.79 6.18
CA GLU A 170 6.84 21.93 6.07
C GLU A 170 7.62 22.20 7.37
N LYS A 171 6.98 22.06 8.54
CA LYS A 171 7.61 22.23 9.85
C LYS A 171 8.72 21.22 10.18
N TYR A 172 8.76 20.10 9.47
CA TYR A 172 9.76 19.04 9.65
C TYR A 172 10.90 19.11 8.63
N ARG A 173 10.82 20.04 7.68
CA ARG A 173 11.89 20.25 6.69
C ARG A 173 13.02 21.03 7.34
N HIS A 174 14.19 20.41 7.41
CA HIS A 174 15.40 21.07 7.83
C HIS A 174 16.25 21.38 6.58
N ALA A 175 16.67 22.62 6.47
CA ALA A 175 17.51 23.09 5.37
C ALA A 175 18.93 22.50 5.45
#